data_805fbadc3b45f306e3bf221f811a3b8b
#
_entry.id   805fbadc3b45f306e3bf221f811a3b8b
#
_cell.length_a   1.000
_cell.length_b   1.000
_cell.length_c   1.000
_cell.angle_alpha   90.00
_cell.angle_beta   90.00
_cell.angle_gamma   90.00
#
_symmetry.space_group_name_H-M   'P 1'
#
loop_
_entity.id
_entity.type
_entity.pdbx_description
1 polymer ?
#
loop_
_entity_poly.entity_id
_entity_poly.type
_entity_poly.pdbx_seq_one_letter_code
_entity_poly.pdbx_strand_id
1 'polypeptide(L)'
;MKRKRKITILAACILCGLTLSPSSAQATLITIQIEAVVDSVQDEGNYLEGKIGVGDIITGYYVYESTTPDSSPLDPVQGNYWHYSAPAGIALTVGGFNFMTDPFNIAFRVAIRNNAPGDVYSIGSSNNLPLSNGTPVDDIWWSLKDPTGTALSSDALPTISPILDQWEANVLAIEADRRYGIKAHVTSAIPEPASIILLSIGGLFLRKRS
;
A
#
# COMPACT_ATOMS: atom_id res chain seq x y z
N MET A 1 -38.13 79.16 2.60
CA MET A 1 -38.39 77.79 2.13
C MET A 1 -37.07 77.02 1.97
N LYS A 2 -36.71 76.11 2.90
CA LYS A 2 -35.49 75.32 2.86
C LYS A 2 -35.85 73.86 2.43
N ARG A 3 -35.49 73.47 1.22
CA ARG A 3 -35.64 72.09 0.70
C ARG A 3 -34.59 71.20 1.35
N LYS A 4 -35.00 70.22 2.18
CA LYS A 4 -34.15 69.14 2.67
C LYS A 4 -34.01 68.05 1.56
N ARG A 5 -32.80 67.86 1.06
CA ARG A 5 -32.46 66.73 0.19
C ARG A 5 -32.28 65.47 1.07
N LYS A 6 -33.10 64.46 0.79
CA LYS A 6 -32.91 63.10 1.37
C LYS A 6 -31.87 62.39 0.53
N ILE A 7 -30.77 62.04 1.13
CA ILE A 7 -29.74 61.15 0.54
C ILE A 7 -30.15 59.72 0.91
N THR A 8 -30.55 58.97 -0.13
CA THR A 8 -30.82 57.54 0.02
C THR A 8 -29.49 56.79 -0.20
N ILE A 9 -28.94 56.23 0.83
CA ILE A 9 -27.74 55.38 0.76
C ILE A 9 -28.21 53.97 0.37
N LEU A 10 -27.89 53.58 -0.86
CA LEU A 10 -28.12 52.22 -1.38
C LEU A 10 -26.96 51.37 -0.90
N ALA A 11 -27.20 50.57 0.14
CA ALA A 11 -26.24 49.56 0.61
C ALA A 11 -26.26 48.33 -0.34
N ALA A 12 -25.30 48.27 -1.25
CA ALA A 12 -25.08 47.09 -2.07
C ALA A 12 -24.37 46.00 -1.23
N CYS A 13 -25.15 45.03 -0.73
CA CYS A 13 -24.61 43.83 -0.15
C CYS A 13 -24.01 42.94 -1.29
N ILE A 14 -22.69 43.03 -1.47
CA ILE A 14 -21.96 42.07 -2.29
C ILE A 14 -21.87 40.77 -1.46
N LEU A 15 -22.78 39.83 -1.72
CA LEU A 15 -22.75 38.48 -1.18
C LEU A 15 -21.67 37.72 -1.98
N CYS A 16 -20.43 37.76 -1.47
CA CYS A 16 -19.34 36.96 -2.01
C CYS A 16 -19.61 35.50 -1.67
N GLY A 17 -20.31 34.81 -2.56
CA GLY A 17 -20.54 33.36 -2.48
C GLY A 17 -19.21 32.63 -2.63
N LEU A 18 -18.54 32.28 -1.52
CA LEU A 18 -17.49 31.28 -1.51
C LEU A 18 -18.12 29.93 -1.88
N THR A 19 -18.08 29.59 -3.17
CA THR A 19 -18.32 28.22 -3.61
C THR A 19 -17.14 27.38 -3.09
N LEU A 20 -17.30 26.75 -1.94
CA LEU A 20 -16.45 25.63 -1.52
C LEU A 20 -16.69 24.49 -2.52
N SER A 21 -15.90 24.47 -3.59
CA SER A 21 -15.84 23.29 -4.44
C SER A 21 -15.34 22.14 -3.57
N PRO A 22 -16.06 21.02 -3.44
CA PRO A 22 -15.53 19.85 -2.78
C PRO A 22 -14.26 19.48 -3.54
N SER A 23 -13.10 19.59 -2.89
CA SER A 23 -11.87 19.04 -3.43
C SER A 23 -12.10 17.53 -3.49
N SER A 24 -12.27 16.98 -4.69
CA SER A 24 -12.27 15.53 -4.88
C SER A 24 -10.94 15.03 -4.35
N ALA A 25 -10.97 14.14 -3.36
CA ALA A 25 -9.77 13.47 -2.89
C ALA A 25 -9.17 12.78 -4.12
N GLN A 26 -8.02 13.25 -4.56
CA GLN A 26 -7.33 12.65 -5.69
C GLN A 26 -6.73 11.34 -5.20
N ALA A 27 -7.06 10.25 -5.88
CA ALA A 27 -6.45 8.97 -5.64
C ALA A 27 -4.92 9.09 -5.74
N THR A 28 -4.24 8.69 -4.66
CA THR A 28 -2.79 8.69 -4.61
C THR A 28 -2.32 7.25 -4.51
N LEU A 29 -1.44 6.86 -5.42
CA LEU A 29 -0.77 5.56 -5.34
C LEU A 29 0.25 5.62 -4.21
N ILE A 30 0.17 4.65 -3.33
CA ILE A 30 1.13 4.42 -2.27
C ILE A 30 2.00 3.24 -2.69
N THR A 31 3.28 3.49 -2.88
CA THR A 31 4.29 2.46 -3.17
C THR A 31 5.20 2.30 -1.95
N ILE A 32 5.31 1.09 -1.45
CA ILE A 32 6.16 0.74 -0.32
C ILE A 32 7.21 -0.27 -0.81
N GLN A 33 8.48 0.13 -0.76
CA GLN A 33 9.59 -0.80 -0.99
C GLN A 33 9.82 -1.64 0.25
N ILE A 34 10.07 -2.92 0.06
CA ILE A 34 10.35 -3.86 1.15
C ILE A 34 11.65 -4.62 0.88
N GLU A 35 12.36 -4.87 1.98
CA GLU A 35 13.45 -5.83 2.05
C GLU A 35 13.16 -6.81 3.18
N ALA A 36 13.40 -8.10 2.95
CA ALA A 36 13.17 -9.15 3.93
C ALA A 36 14.28 -10.19 3.88
N VAL A 37 14.47 -10.90 4.99
CA VAL A 37 15.44 -12.00 5.11
C VAL A 37 14.66 -13.30 5.23
N VAL A 38 15.02 -14.30 4.42
CA VAL A 38 14.42 -15.64 4.44
C VAL A 38 14.77 -16.35 5.73
N ASP A 39 13.74 -16.76 6.48
CA ASP A 39 13.88 -17.52 7.73
C ASP A 39 13.78 -19.04 7.53
N SER A 40 12.94 -19.47 6.58
CA SER A 40 12.77 -20.89 6.24
C SER A 40 12.28 -21.08 4.82
N VAL A 41 12.69 -22.22 4.23
CA VAL A 41 12.24 -22.70 2.93
C VAL A 41 11.79 -24.14 3.09
N GLN A 42 10.60 -24.46 2.59
CA GLN A 42 10.08 -25.82 2.42
C GLN A 42 9.90 -26.03 0.93
N ASP A 43 10.70 -26.92 0.35
CA ASP A 43 10.68 -27.22 -1.11
C ASP A 43 11.14 -28.65 -1.38
N GLU A 44 10.37 -29.63 -0.86
CA GLU A 44 10.70 -31.05 -1.01
C GLU A 44 10.69 -31.52 -2.45
N GLY A 45 9.92 -30.86 -3.32
CA GLY A 45 9.81 -31.15 -4.75
C GLY A 45 10.83 -30.43 -5.64
N ASN A 46 11.73 -29.64 -5.05
CA ASN A 46 12.72 -28.82 -5.76
C ASN A 46 12.12 -27.86 -6.81
N TYR A 47 10.94 -27.33 -6.53
CA TYR A 47 10.23 -26.36 -7.38
C TYR A 47 10.97 -25.02 -7.52
N LEU A 48 11.76 -24.67 -6.50
CA LEU A 48 12.60 -23.48 -6.46
C LEU A 48 14.05 -23.77 -6.93
N GLU A 49 14.31 -24.96 -7.47
CA GLU A 49 15.59 -25.35 -8.07
C GLU A 49 16.81 -25.19 -7.15
N GLY A 50 16.58 -25.23 -5.83
CA GLY A 50 17.61 -24.98 -4.81
C GLY A 50 18.21 -23.57 -4.82
N LYS A 51 17.55 -22.61 -5.46
CA LYS A 51 18.06 -21.23 -5.63
C LYS A 51 17.75 -20.30 -4.47
N ILE A 52 16.90 -20.73 -3.54
CA ILE A 52 16.48 -19.94 -2.39
C ILE A 52 16.82 -20.69 -1.11
N GLY A 53 17.50 -20.01 -0.20
CA GLY A 53 17.94 -20.55 1.08
C GLY A 53 17.68 -19.60 2.23
N VAL A 54 17.84 -20.11 3.46
CA VAL A 54 17.78 -19.30 4.68
C VAL A 54 18.90 -18.25 4.66
N GLY A 55 18.55 -17.01 4.98
CA GLY A 55 19.44 -15.85 4.95
C GLY A 55 19.45 -15.10 3.61
N ASP A 56 18.81 -15.63 2.56
CA ASP A 56 18.68 -14.88 1.31
C ASP A 56 17.82 -13.63 1.49
N ILE A 57 18.15 -12.60 0.70
CA ILE A 57 17.45 -11.33 0.74
C ILE A 57 16.35 -11.31 -0.32
N ILE A 58 15.12 -11.07 0.14
CA ILE A 58 13.97 -10.75 -0.70
C ILE A 58 13.92 -9.24 -0.85
N THR A 59 13.83 -8.74 -2.07
CA THR A 59 13.61 -7.31 -2.34
C THR A 59 12.39 -7.11 -3.22
N GLY A 60 11.72 -5.97 -3.08
CA GLY A 60 10.59 -5.66 -3.94
C GLY A 60 9.74 -4.54 -3.39
N TYR A 61 8.46 -4.53 -3.79
CA TYR A 61 7.52 -3.49 -3.40
C TYR A 61 6.09 -4.00 -3.46
N TYR A 62 5.19 -3.27 -2.82
CA TYR A 62 3.76 -3.38 -3.05
C TYR A 62 3.15 -1.99 -3.29
N VAL A 63 2.05 -1.96 -4.03
CA VAL A 63 1.34 -0.74 -4.44
C VAL A 63 -0.13 -0.86 -4.14
N TYR A 64 -0.73 0.21 -3.65
CA TYR A 64 -2.17 0.32 -3.47
C TYR A 64 -2.65 1.77 -3.66
N GLU A 65 -3.95 1.93 -3.88
CA GLU A 65 -4.58 3.24 -4.03
C GLU A 65 -5.16 3.69 -2.68
N SER A 66 -4.77 4.89 -2.22
CA SER A 66 -5.10 5.42 -0.88
C SER A 66 -6.60 5.71 -0.68
N THR A 67 -7.37 5.84 -1.76
CA THR A 67 -8.80 6.14 -1.73
C THR A 67 -9.69 4.91 -1.91
N THR A 68 -9.11 3.71 -1.92
CA THR A 68 -9.87 2.46 -2.01
C THR A 68 -10.86 2.37 -0.85
N PRO A 69 -12.16 2.15 -1.14
CA PRO A 69 -13.16 2.06 -0.10
C PRO A 69 -12.99 0.80 0.73
N ASP A 70 -13.30 0.91 2.01
CA ASP A 70 -13.41 -0.25 2.88
C ASP A 70 -14.58 -1.15 2.44
N SER A 71 -14.33 -2.44 2.27
CA SER A 71 -15.34 -3.44 1.94
C SER A 71 -16.12 -3.95 3.17
N SER A 72 -15.71 -3.56 4.38
CA SER A 72 -16.31 -3.93 5.66
C SER A 72 -16.70 -2.70 6.51
N PRO A 73 -17.36 -1.67 5.96
CA PRO A 73 -17.51 -0.35 6.59
C PRO A 73 -18.39 -0.35 7.85
N LEU A 74 -19.05 -1.45 8.17
CA LEU A 74 -19.85 -1.63 9.39
C LEU A 74 -19.05 -2.28 10.53
N ASP A 75 -17.85 -2.77 10.27
CA ASP A 75 -16.95 -3.31 11.29
C ASP A 75 -16.09 -2.15 11.85
N PRO A 76 -16.25 -1.74 13.11
CA PRO A 76 -15.55 -0.58 13.64
C PRO A 76 -14.09 -0.84 14.00
N VAL A 77 -13.62 -2.07 13.83
CA VAL A 77 -12.26 -2.50 14.22
C VAL A 77 -11.46 -3.14 13.08
N GLN A 78 -12.10 -3.35 11.92
CA GLN A 78 -11.44 -4.00 10.79
C GLN A 78 -11.78 -3.31 9.47
N GLY A 79 -10.79 -2.76 8.79
CA GLY A 79 -10.85 -2.29 7.42
C GLY A 79 -10.29 -3.33 6.44
N ASN A 80 -11.01 -3.59 5.35
CA ASN A 80 -10.60 -4.46 4.26
C ASN A 80 -10.62 -3.72 2.92
N TYR A 81 -9.47 -3.54 2.32
CA TYR A 81 -9.27 -2.73 1.12
C TYR A 81 -8.82 -3.60 -0.04
N TRP A 82 -9.78 -3.98 -0.88
CA TRP A 82 -9.53 -4.81 -2.05
C TRP A 82 -9.23 -3.98 -3.29
N HIS A 83 -8.19 -4.37 -4.00
CA HIS A 83 -7.75 -3.78 -5.25
C HIS A 83 -7.85 -4.80 -6.36
N TYR A 84 -8.51 -4.42 -7.46
CA TYR A 84 -8.76 -5.29 -8.62
C TYR A 84 -8.25 -4.70 -9.93
N SER A 85 -7.47 -3.61 -9.87
CA SER A 85 -6.94 -2.91 -11.04
C SER A 85 -5.49 -2.51 -10.86
N ALA A 86 -4.75 -2.52 -11.95
CA ALA A 86 -3.37 -2.04 -11.98
C ALA A 86 -3.30 -0.54 -11.60
N PRO A 87 -2.23 -0.12 -10.93
CA PRO A 87 -1.00 -0.86 -10.66
C PRO A 87 -0.94 -1.57 -9.30
N ALA A 88 -2.09 -1.74 -8.60
CA ALA A 88 -2.09 -2.37 -7.29
C ALA A 88 -1.57 -3.82 -7.34
N GLY A 89 -0.86 -4.23 -6.29
CA GLY A 89 -0.28 -5.57 -6.18
C GLY A 89 1.05 -5.58 -5.45
N ILE A 90 1.71 -6.72 -5.49
CA ILE A 90 3.04 -6.94 -4.90
C ILE A 90 3.97 -7.56 -5.95
N ALA A 91 5.24 -7.19 -5.91
CA ALA A 91 6.30 -7.76 -6.72
C ALA A 91 7.56 -7.94 -5.87
N LEU A 92 8.04 -9.18 -5.77
CA LEU A 92 9.18 -9.58 -4.97
C LEU A 92 10.17 -10.35 -5.83
N THR A 93 11.47 -10.24 -5.50
CA THR A 93 12.55 -10.96 -6.17
C THR A 93 13.45 -11.62 -5.13
N VAL A 94 13.74 -12.90 -5.32
CA VAL A 94 14.72 -13.65 -4.54
C VAL A 94 15.19 -14.86 -5.33
N GLY A 95 16.45 -15.24 -5.23
CA GLY A 95 17.02 -16.42 -5.90
C GLY A 95 16.90 -16.39 -7.45
N GLY A 96 16.73 -15.20 -8.05
CA GLY A 96 16.48 -15.04 -9.49
C GLY A 96 15.05 -15.33 -9.94
N PHE A 97 14.13 -15.60 -9.01
CA PHE A 97 12.69 -15.70 -9.27
C PHE A 97 11.99 -14.37 -9.00
N ASN A 98 10.92 -14.10 -9.77
CA ASN A 98 10.00 -13.00 -9.54
C ASN A 98 8.66 -13.57 -9.07
N PHE A 99 8.22 -13.14 -7.89
CA PHE A 99 6.94 -13.46 -7.27
C PHE A 99 6.06 -12.23 -7.35
N MET A 100 5.00 -12.25 -8.15
CA MET A 100 4.25 -11.02 -8.39
C MET A 100 2.78 -11.28 -8.68
N THR A 101 1.95 -10.32 -8.29
CA THR A 101 0.53 -10.26 -8.65
C THR A 101 0.38 -10.29 -10.17
N ASP A 102 -0.59 -11.05 -10.69
CA ASP A 102 -0.94 -11.03 -12.10
C ASP A 102 -1.57 -9.68 -12.48
N PRO A 103 -0.93 -8.85 -13.31
CA PRO A 103 -1.42 -7.52 -13.65
C PRO A 103 -2.73 -7.53 -14.48
N PHE A 104 -3.11 -8.69 -15.02
CA PHE A 104 -4.34 -8.87 -15.80
C PHE A 104 -5.49 -9.46 -14.96
N ASN A 105 -5.20 -9.96 -13.75
CA ASN A 105 -6.19 -10.58 -12.87
C ASN A 105 -5.87 -10.27 -11.41
N ILE A 106 -5.88 -8.99 -11.06
CA ILE A 106 -5.47 -8.52 -9.74
C ILE A 106 -6.49 -8.91 -8.68
N ALA A 107 -6.01 -9.54 -7.60
CA ALA A 107 -6.70 -9.74 -6.34
C ALA A 107 -5.74 -9.44 -5.20
N PHE A 108 -5.54 -8.14 -4.95
CA PHE A 108 -4.65 -7.64 -3.93
C PHE A 108 -5.44 -6.98 -2.81
N ARG A 109 -5.09 -7.27 -1.57
CA ARG A 109 -5.79 -6.76 -0.38
C ARG A 109 -4.82 -6.13 0.60
N VAL A 110 -5.20 -4.98 1.16
CA VAL A 110 -4.67 -4.45 2.42
C VAL A 110 -5.74 -4.63 3.48
N ALA A 111 -5.42 -5.24 4.61
CA ALA A 111 -6.35 -5.43 5.72
C ALA A 111 -5.72 -4.89 7.00
N ILE A 112 -6.51 -4.09 7.71
CA ILE A 112 -6.12 -3.41 8.94
C ILE A 112 -7.08 -3.86 10.02
N ARG A 113 -6.56 -4.30 11.18
CA ARG A 113 -7.38 -4.58 12.35
C ARG A 113 -6.81 -3.81 13.54
N ASN A 114 -7.65 -2.99 14.16
CA ASN A 114 -7.30 -2.13 15.28
C ASN A 114 -7.99 -2.62 16.56
N ASN A 115 -7.21 -3.02 17.57
CA ASN A 115 -7.68 -3.38 18.92
C ASN A 115 -8.68 -4.57 19.05
N ALA A 116 -8.62 -5.61 18.18
CA ALA A 116 -9.58 -6.72 18.30
C ALA A 116 -9.02 -8.13 17.95
N PRO A 117 -8.45 -8.87 18.86
CA PRO A 117 -7.53 -8.54 19.94
C PRO A 117 -6.17 -8.14 19.40
N GLY A 118 -5.69 -6.97 19.82
CA GLY A 118 -4.44 -6.38 19.30
C GLY A 118 -4.58 -5.86 17.87
N ASP A 119 -3.48 -5.32 17.36
CA ASP A 119 -3.42 -4.72 16.03
C ASP A 119 -2.87 -5.72 15.01
N VAL A 120 -3.38 -5.64 13.78
CA VAL A 120 -2.85 -6.37 12.64
C VAL A 120 -2.82 -5.45 11.42
N TYR A 121 -1.67 -5.40 10.79
CA TYR A 121 -1.50 -4.91 9.42
C TYR A 121 -1.20 -6.08 8.51
N SER A 122 -1.93 -6.26 7.43
CA SER A 122 -1.60 -7.32 6.46
C SER A 122 -1.86 -6.89 5.03
N ILE A 123 -1.02 -7.39 4.12
CA ILE A 123 -1.24 -7.35 2.69
C ILE A 123 -1.29 -8.78 2.16
N GLY A 124 -1.99 -8.98 1.06
CA GLY A 124 -2.07 -10.31 0.42
C GLY A 124 -2.42 -10.23 -1.05
N SER A 125 -1.86 -11.14 -1.82
CA SER A 125 -2.13 -11.34 -3.24
C SER A 125 -2.38 -12.82 -3.50
N SER A 126 -3.54 -13.18 -4.04
CA SER A 126 -3.94 -14.56 -4.31
C SER A 126 -4.00 -14.91 -5.79
N ASN A 127 -3.94 -13.93 -6.68
CA ASN A 127 -3.82 -14.15 -8.11
C ASN A 127 -2.41 -13.70 -8.53
N ASN A 128 -1.50 -14.66 -8.71
CA ASN A 128 -0.11 -14.36 -8.97
C ASN A 128 0.35 -15.02 -10.30
N LEU A 129 1.33 -14.40 -10.94
CA LEU A 129 1.97 -15.02 -12.11
C LEU A 129 2.77 -16.27 -11.68
N PRO A 130 2.80 -17.32 -12.50
CA PRO A 130 3.69 -18.43 -12.25
C PRO A 130 5.16 -18.00 -12.38
N LEU A 131 6.05 -18.71 -11.72
CA LEU A 131 7.49 -18.52 -11.85
C LEU A 131 7.97 -18.79 -13.29
N SER A 132 9.16 -18.33 -13.62
CA SER A 132 9.76 -18.50 -14.96
C SER A 132 9.90 -19.97 -15.41
N ASN A 133 9.93 -20.91 -14.47
CA ASN A 133 9.94 -22.35 -14.72
C ASN A 133 8.54 -22.99 -14.79
N GLY A 134 7.47 -22.17 -14.73
CA GLY A 134 6.09 -22.61 -14.77
C GLY A 134 5.49 -23.03 -13.41
N THR A 135 6.27 -22.97 -12.33
CA THR A 135 5.77 -23.28 -10.98
C THR A 135 4.74 -22.23 -10.54
N PRO A 136 3.54 -22.60 -10.07
CA PRO A 136 2.55 -21.66 -9.63
C PRO A 136 2.98 -20.93 -8.34
N VAL A 137 2.39 -19.75 -8.14
CA VAL A 137 2.48 -18.96 -6.92
C VAL A 137 1.03 -18.71 -6.45
N ASP A 138 0.61 -19.41 -5.40
CA ASP A 138 -0.79 -19.36 -4.98
C ASP A 138 -1.04 -18.10 -4.11
N ASP A 139 -0.22 -17.91 -3.07
CA ASP A 139 -0.36 -16.77 -2.16
C ASP A 139 0.97 -16.07 -1.89
N ILE A 140 0.92 -14.74 -1.86
CA ILE A 140 1.98 -13.89 -1.33
C ILE A 140 1.33 -13.02 -0.25
N TRP A 141 1.79 -13.10 1.00
CA TRP A 141 1.23 -12.30 2.05
C TRP A 141 2.29 -11.83 3.05
N TRP A 142 2.07 -10.67 3.62
CA TRP A 142 2.84 -10.12 4.73
C TRP A 142 1.90 -9.71 5.85
N SER A 143 2.24 -10.09 7.08
CA SER A 143 1.45 -9.79 8.27
C SER A 143 2.33 -9.30 9.40
N LEU A 144 1.92 -8.18 9.97
CA LEU A 144 2.45 -7.61 11.20
C LEU A 144 1.40 -7.75 12.29
N LYS A 145 1.79 -8.09 13.53
CA LYS A 145 0.89 -8.22 14.67
C LYS A 145 1.47 -7.56 15.90
N ASP A 146 0.67 -6.74 16.56
CA ASP A 146 0.93 -6.20 17.88
C ASP A 146 -0.20 -6.59 18.83
N PRO A 147 0.03 -7.54 19.77
CA PRO A 147 -0.99 -7.98 20.71
C PRO A 147 -1.36 -6.91 21.73
N THR A 148 -0.55 -5.86 21.89
CA THR A 148 -0.81 -4.76 22.83
C THR A 148 -1.84 -3.76 22.30
N GLY A 149 -2.06 -3.70 20.98
CA GLY A 149 -3.01 -2.80 20.34
C GLY A 149 -2.56 -1.33 20.37
N THR A 150 -1.27 -1.08 20.25
CA THR A 150 -0.69 0.28 20.30
C THR A 150 -0.05 0.72 18.99
N ALA A 151 0.09 -0.19 18.02
CA ALA A 151 0.73 0.09 16.73
C ALA A 151 -0.17 0.87 15.77
N LEU A 152 -1.49 0.75 15.92
CA LEU A 152 -2.48 1.42 15.08
C LEU A 152 -3.38 2.35 15.92
N SER A 153 -3.86 3.42 15.31
CA SER A 153 -4.83 4.35 15.91
C SER A 153 -6.23 4.22 15.28
N SER A 154 -6.35 3.50 14.17
CA SER A 154 -7.61 3.25 13.46
C SER A 154 -7.46 2.06 12.51
N ASP A 155 -8.57 1.59 11.97
CA ASP A 155 -8.66 0.58 10.91
C ASP A 155 -8.59 1.18 9.49
N ALA A 156 -8.40 2.50 9.37
CA ALA A 156 -8.30 3.19 8.09
C ALA A 156 -7.09 2.73 7.27
N LEU A 157 -7.23 2.75 5.94
CA LEU A 157 -6.14 2.43 5.01
C LEU A 157 -4.96 3.40 5.22
N PRO A 158 -3.78 2.92 5.62
CA PRO A 158 -2.64 3.80 5.87
C PRO A 158 -2.15 4.50 4.61
N THR A 159 -1.59 5.68 4.78
CA THR A 159 -0.92 6.45 3.71
C THR A 159 0.60 6.47 3.85
N ILE A 160 1.11 5.79 4.87
CA ILE A 160 2.54 5.65 5.17
C ILE A 160 2.90 4.17 5.39
N SER A 161 4.17 3.82 5.27
CA SER A 161 4.65 2.48 5.61
C SER A 161 4.51 2.20 7.12
N PRO A 162 4.29 0.92 7.51
CA PRO A 162 4.33 0.55 8.92
C PRO A 162 5.73 0.74 9.50
N ILE A 163 5.79 1.17 10.77
CA ILE A 163 7.05 1.29 11.53
C ILE A 163 7.30 -0.07 12.17
N LEU A 164 8.30 -0.81 11.65
CA LEU A 164 8.51 -2.22 11.99
C LEU A 164 8.74 -2.49 13.47
N ASP A 165 9.39 -1.59 14.19
CA ASP A 165 9.71 -1.72 15.61
C ASP A 165 8.48 -1.70 16.55
N GLN A 166 7.30 -1.35 16.01
CA GLN A 166 6.05 -1.34 16.76
C GLN A 166 5.32 -2.68 16.77
N TRP A 167 5.85 -3.71 16.07
CA TRP A 167 5.17 -4.97 15.85
C TRP A 167 5.96 -6.15 16.46
N GLU A 168 5.28 -6.98 17.27
CA GLU A 168 5.88 -8.15 17.87
C GLU A 168 6.10 -9.29 16.86
N ALA A 169 5.14 -9.47 15.95
CA ALA A 169 5.27 -10.45 14.87
C ALA A 169 5.33 -9.78 13.51
N ASN A 170 6.22 -10.29 12.66
CA ASN A 170 6.50 -9.79 11.31
C ASN A 170 6.82 -10.98 10.42
N VAL A 171 5.85 -11.40 9.61
CA VAL A 171 5.98 -12.59 8.75
C VAL A 171 5.56 -12.25 7.34
N LEU A 172 6.49 -12.38 6.41
CA LEU A 172 6.26 -12.43 4.97
C LEU A 172 6.27 -13.89 4.54
N ALA A 173 5.26 -14.33 3.78
CA ALA A 173 5.24 -15.67 3.22
C ALA A 173 4.89 -15.66 1.73
N ILE A 174 5.48 -16.62 1.02
CA ILE A 174 5.23 -16.91 -0.39
C ILE A 174 4.98 -18.41 -0.48
N GLU A 175 3.82 -18.80 -0.97
CA GLU A 175 3.37 -20.18 -0.87
C GLU A 175 2.76 -20.69 -2.19
N ALA A 176 2.97 -21.99 -2.46
CA ALA A 176 2.17 -22.74 -3.41
C ALA A 176 1.76 -24.06 -2.75
N ASP A 177 0.44 -24.32 -2.73
CA ASP A 177 -0.14 -25.46 -2.01
C ASP A 177 0.60 -26.76 -2.30
N ARG A 178 1.10 -27.41 -1.23
CA ARG A 178 1.84 -28.70 -1.26
C ARG A 178 3.07 -28.73 -2.17
N ARG A 179 3.58 -27.59 -2.60
CA ARG A 179 4.77 -27.52 -3.45
C ARG A 179 5.94 -26.90 -2.71
N TYR A 180 5.79 -25.64 -2.33
CA TYR A 180 6.82 -24.95 -1.58
C TYR A 180 6.20 -23.89 -0.66
N GLY A 181 6.98 -23.48 0.33
CA GLY A 181 6.70 -22.36 1.21
C GLY A 181 7.99 -21.65 1.58
N ILE A 182 8.00 -20.33 1.44
CA ILE A 182 9.08 -19.45 1.89
C ILE A 182 8.51 -18.60 3.01
N LYS A 183 9.19 -18.53 4.16
CA LYS A 183 8.89 -17.58 5.23
C LYS A 183 10.08 -16.68 5.45
N ALA A 184 9.81 -15.41 5.66
CA ALA A 184 10.80 -14.37 5.87
C ALA A 184 10.28 -13.34 6.87
N HIS A 185 11.16 -12.53 7.44
CA HIS A 185 10.80 -11.32 8.16
C HIS A 185 11.26 -10.09 7.40
N VAL A 186 10.40 -9.07 7.35
CA VAL A 186 10.71 -7.80 6.66
C VAL A 186 11.64 -6.98 7.54
N THR A 187 12.77 -6.57 7.00
CA THR A 187 13.79 -5.76 7.68
C THR A 187 13.68 -4.28 7.36
N SER A 188 13.05 -3.97 6.23
CA SER A 188 12.83 -2.58 5.79
C SER A 188 11.52 -2.46 5.04
N ALA A 189 10.74 -1.41 5.36
CA ALA A 189 9.52 -1.02 4.65
C ALA A 189 9.50 0.50 4.54
N ILE A 190 9.83 1.04 3.37
CA ILE A 190 9.96 2.48 3.15
C ILE A 190 9.09 2.94 1.99
N PRO A 191 8.41 4.09 2.09
CA PRO A 191 7.72 4.67 0.97
C PRO A 191 8.73 5.00 -0.15
N GLU A 192 8.32 4.79 -1.41
CA GLU A 192 9.13 5.35 -2.49
C GLU A 192 9.26 6.86 -2.29
N PRO A 193 10.48 7.39 -2.32
CA PRO A 193 10.65 8.83 -2.22
C PRO A 193 9.90 9.47 -3.40
N ALA A 194 9.15 10.54 -3.13
CA ALA A 194 8.49 11.36 -4.14
C ALA A 194 9.49 12.03 -5.13
N SER A 195 10.72 11.55 -5.16
CA SER A 195 11.86 12.01 -5.96
C SER A 195 11.62 11.94 -7.45
N ILE A 196 10.75 11.04 -7.92
CA ILE A 196 10.38 10.95 -9.34
C ILE A 196 9.58 12.20 -9.76
N ILE A 197 8.74 12.73 -8.88
CA ILE A 197 7.97 13.97 -9.12
C ILE A 197 8.91 15.18 -9.12
N LEU A 198 9.88 15.24 -8.21
CA LEU A 198 10.87 16.34 -8.16
C LEU A 198 11.80 16.33 -9.39
N LEU A 199 12.23 15.18 -9.88
CA LEU A 199 13.05 15.10 -11.10
C LEU A 199 12.29 15.56 -12.34
N SER A 200 11.00 15.23 -12.45
CA SER A 200 10.16 15.67 -13.58
C SER A 200 9.91 17.18 -13.56
N ILE A 201 9.71 17.78 -12.38
CA ILE A 201 9.57 19.23 -12.20
C ILE A 201 10.93 19.94 -12.42
N GLY A 202 12.03 19.41 -11.87
CA GLY A 202 13.38 19.95 -12.07
C GLY A 202 13.82 19.95 -13.54
N GLY A 203 13.51 18.89 -14.29
CA GLY A 203 13.78 18.79 -15.73
C GLY A 203 13.03 19.83 -16.58
N LEU A 204 11.82 20.23 -16.19
CA LEU A 204 11.04 21.29 -16.84
C LEU A 204 11.64 22.67 -16.64
N PHE A 205 12.24 22.95 -15.48
CA PHE A 205 12.91 24.24 -15.23
C PHE A 205 14.26 24.38 -15.94
N LEU A 206 14.98 23.28 -16.17
CA LEU A 206 16.25 23.29 -16.90
C LEU A 206 16.06 23.48 -18.42
N ARG A 207 14.93 23.03 -18.99
CA ARG A 207 14.66 23.17 -20.42
C ARG A 207 14.33 24.61 -20.87
N LYS A 208 14.08 25.54 -19.96
CA LYS A 208 13.68 26.93 -20.27
C LYS A 208 14.87 27.91 -20.33
N ARG A 209 16.13 27.42 -20.28
CA ARG A 209 17.37 28.25 -20.34
C ARG A 209 18.26 27.94 -21.54
N SER A 210 17.71 27.42 -22.64
CA SER A 210 18.43 27.25 -23.90
C SER A 210 17.78 28.11 -24.98
#